data_db2be315ca27ae1610f646ef946e3e92
#
_entry.id   db2be315ca27ae1610f646ef946e3e92
#
_cell.length_a   1.000
_cell.length_b   1.000
_cell.length_c   1.000
_cell.angle_alpha   90.00
_cell.angle_beta   90.00
_cell.angle_gamma   90.00
#
_symmetry.space_group_name_H-M   'P 1'
#
loop_
_entity.id
_entity.type
_entity.pdbx_description
1 polymer ?
#
loop_
_entity_poly.entity_id
_entity_poly.type
_entity_poly.pdbx_seq_one_letter_code
_entity_poly.pdbx_strand_id
1 'polypeptide(L)'
;MSYSVMFALLLLTPLLFSLLCFACRKRRLSATRTVTVLHSLGITLLLILALWVVQTAADAGEIFAAGLWLHIDGLGGLFLAILGVIGFLTGIYSIGYMRHEVAHGELSPVTLCDYYGFFHLFLFTMLLVVTSNNLIVMWAAIEATTLSSAFLVGIYGQRSSLEAAWKYIIICTVGVAFGLFGTVLVYANAASVMPQAEMAIFWSEVLKQSSLLDPTLMLLAFVFLLIGFGTKTGLFPMHAWLPDAHSEAPSPVSALLSAVLLNCALLVLIRYYIIICQAIGSDFPNRLLLIFGMLSVAVAAFFILVQRDIKRLLAYSSVENMGLVAVELGIGGPLGIFAALLHILNHSLAKTLLFCGSGNVLLKYGTRDLNVVCGMLKIMPFTAVLFGGGALALAGMPPFNIFLSEFMTITAGLARNHLLIIVLLLLLLTLVLAGPVR
;
A
#
# COMPACT_ATOMS: atom_id res chain seq x y z
N MET A 1 -9.25 28.71 7.58
CA MET A 1 -10.28 27.81 7.00
C MET A 1 -10.52 26.69 8.01
N SER A 2 -11.77 26.24 8.22
CA SER A 2 -11.99 25.15 9.19
C SER A 2 -11.37 23.85 8.68
N TYR A 3 -10.88 23.01 9.57
CA TYR A 3 -10.32 21.70 9.22
C TYR A 3 -11.34 20.84 8.45
N SER A 4 -12.63 20.95 8.77
CA SER A 4 -13.69 20.22 8.06
C SER A 4 -13.79 20.58 6.57
N VAL A 5 -13.58 21.85 6.20
CA VAL A 5 -13.55 22.25 4.78
C VAL A 5 -12.32 21.70 4.08
N MET A 6 -11.17 21.70 4.75
CA MET A 6 -9.92 21.17 4.22
C MET A 6 -10.02 19.65 3.93
N PHE A 7 -10.55 18.87 4.86
CA PHE A 7 -10.80 17.44 4.66
C PHE A 7 -11.86 17.17 3.59
N ALA A 8 -12.93 18.00 3.55
CA ALA A 8 -13.94 17.88 2.51
C ALA A 8 -13.34 18.12 1.11
N LEU A 9 -12.50 19.12 0.94
CA LEU A 9 -11.79 19.36 -0.34
C LEU A 9 -10.88 18.18 -0.68
N LEU A 10 -10.10 17.66 0.28
CA LEU A 10 -9.20 16.53 0.06
C LEU A 10 -9.97 15.27 -0.42
N LEU A 11 -11.06 14.92 0.23
CA LEU A 11 -11.84 13.71 -0.07
C LEU A 11 -12.73 13.90 -1.31
N LEU A 12 -13.40 15.04 -1.46
CA LEU A 12 -14.33 15.24 -2.56
C LEU A 12 -13.61 15.44 -3.90
N THR A 13 -12.37 15.95 -3.91
CA THR A 13 -11.59 16.15 -5.13
C THR A 13 -11.50 14.87 -5.97
N PRO A 14 -10.92 13.75 -5.51
CA PRO A 14 -10.81 12.56 -6.34
C PRO A 14 -12.18 11.96 -6.67
N LEU A 15 -13.16 12.05 -5.78
CA LEU A 15 -14.51 11.60 -6.06
C LEU A 15 -15.16 12.38 -7.20
N LEU A 16 -15.04 13.72 -7.19
CA LEU A 16 -15.52 14.58 -8.27
C LEU A 16 -14.85 14.24 -9.61
N PHE A 17 -13.52 14.13 -9.62
CA PHE A 17 -12.79 13.79 -10.85
C PHE A 17 -13.09 12.39 -11.35
N SER A 18 -13.36 11.43 -10.47
CA SER A 18 -13.87 10.09 -10.82
C SER A 18 -15.19 10.20 -11.60
N LEU A 19 -16.17 10.92 -11.03
CA LEU A 19 -17.49 11.12 -11.66
C LEU A 19 -17.38 11.86 -13.00
N LEU A 20 -16.54 12.88 -13.09
CA LEU A 20 -16.29 13.62 -14.33
C LEU A 20 -15.65 12.73 -15.42
N CYS A 21 -14.71 11.88 -15.05
CA CYS A 21 -14.09 10.92 -15.99
C CYS A 21 -15.12 9.91 -16.49
N PHE A 22 -15.97 9.34 -15.64
CA PHE A 22 -17.06 8.46 -16.06
C PHE A 22 -18.08 9.20 -16.97
N ALA A 23 -18.38 10.46 -16.68
CA ALA A 23 -19.28 11.26 -17.51
C ALA A 23 -18.75 11.50 -18.94
N CYS A 24 -17.41 11.54 -19.12
CA CYS A 24 -16.78 11.66 -20.46
C CYS A 24 -17.06 10.46 -21.36
N ARG A 25 -17.46 9.31 -20.83
CA ARG A 25 -17.81 8.11 -21.59
C ARG A 25 -18.87 8.36 -22.68
N LYS A 26 -19.76 9.32 -22.45
CA LYS A 26 -20.81 9.69 -23.42
C LYS A 26 -20.31 10.52 -24.62
N ARG A 27 -19.10 11.11 -24.56
CA ARG A 27 -18.54 12.03 -25.56
C ARG A 27 -17.46 11.35 -26.41
N ARG A 28 -17.86 10.47 -27.36
CA ARG A 28 -16.95 9.57 -28.12
C ARG A 28 -15.74 10.21 -28.81
N LEU A 29 -15.85 11.40 -29.42
CA LEU A 29 -14.80 11.98 -30.30
C LEU A 29 -13.77 12.89 -29.57
N SER A 30 -14.12 13.49 -28.43
CA SER A 30 -13.20 14.33 -27.64
C SER A 30 -12.82 13.70 -26.28
N ALA A 31 -13.26 12.47 -26.04
CA ALA A 31 -13.14 11.80 -24.74
C ALA A 31 -11.69 11.69 -24.26
N THR A 32 -10.77 11.25 -25.13
CA THR A 32 -9.36 11.00 -24.77
C THR A 32 -8.66 12.26 -24.25
N ARG A 33 -8.75 13.38 -25.00
CA ARG A 33 -8.10 14.63 -24.59
C ARG A 33 -8.73 15.20 -23.32
N THR A 34 -10.07 15.23 -23.26
CA THR A 34 -10.80 15.81 -22.13
C THR A 34 -10.54 15.01 -20.86
N VAL A 35 -10.62 13.67 -20.93
CA VAL A 35 -10.40 12.83 -19.72
C VAL A 35 -8.95 12.91 -19.25
N THR A 36 -7.98 13.02 -20.15
CA THR A 36 -6.57 13.19 -19.78
C THR A 36 -6.33 14.53 -19.08
N VAL A 37 -6.94 15.63 -19.55
CA VAL A 37 -6.86 16.94 -18.88
C VAL A 37 -7.51 16.89 -17.50
N LEU A 38 -8.71 16.31 -17.38
CA LEU A 38 -9.39 16.13 -16.11
C LEU A 38 -8.52 15.33 -15.14
N HIS A 39 -7.96 14.21 -15.60
CA HIS A 39 -7.06 13.40 -14.78
C HIS A 39 -5.84 14.20 -14.29
N SER A 40 -5.16 14.93 -15.19
CA SER A 40 -4.00 15.76 -14.84
C SER A 40 -4.34 16.81 -13.78
N LEU A 41 -5.47 17.49 -13.93
CA LEU A 41 -5.95 18.48 -12.96
C LEU A 41 -6.27 17.83 -11.61
N GLY A 42 -6.96 16.67 -11.64
CA GLY A 42 -7.37 15.97 -10.43
C GLY A 42 -6.19 15.49 -9.58
N ILE A 43 -5.16 14.87 -10.20
CA ILE A 43 -3.97 14.41 -9.47
C ILE A 43 -3.12 15.58 -8.95
N THR A 44 -3.03 16.69 -9.70
CA THR A 44 -2.28 17.88 -9.28
C THR A 44 -2.96 18.55 -8.10
N LEU A 45 -4.27 18.74 -8.17
CA LEU A 45 -5.04 19.31 -7.07
C LEU A 45 -4.98 18.42 -5.83
N LEU A 46 -5.07 17.11 -6.00
CA LEU A 46 -4.94 16.16 -4.90
C LEU A 46 -3.57 16.25 -4.21
N LEU A 47 -2.47 16.35 -4.96
CA LEU A 47 -1.14 16.52 -4.39
C LEU A 47 -1.05 17.80 -3.55
N ILE A 48 -1.52 18.93 -4.09
CA ILE A 48 -1.50 20.21 -3.39
C ILE A 48 -2.30 20.12 -2.09
N LEU A 49 -3.52 19.55 -2.13
CA LEU A 49 -4.37 19.39 -0.96
C LEU A 49 -3.76 18.45 0.07
N ALA A 50 -3.19 17.31 -0.37
CA ALA A 50 -2.54 16.36 0.52
C ALA A 50 -1.35 17.00 1.26
N LEU A 51 -0.47 17.71 0.55
CA LEU A 51 0.67 18.40 1.16
C LEU A 51 0.23 19.53 2.09
N TRP A 52 -0.83 20.25 1.74
CA TRP A 52 -1.40 21.25 2.62
C TRP A 52 -1.95 20.68 3.92
N VAL A 53 -2.69 19.56 3.86
CA VAL A 53 -3.18 18.85 5.06
C VAL A 53 -2.01 18.34 5.91
N VAL A 54 -0.98 17.74 5.28
CA VAL A 54 0.22 17.27 5.96
C VAL A 54 0.93 18.40 6.70
N GLN A 55 1.16 19.55 6.03
CA GLN A 55 1.77 20.72 6.66
C GLN A 55 0.95 21.22 7.85
N THR A 56 -0.37 21.34 7.67
CA THR A 56 -1.26 21.78 8.75
C THR A 56 -1.24 20.83 9.95
N ALA A 57 -1.20 19.51 9.71
CA ALA A 57 -1.10 18.53 10.77
C ALA A 57 0.27 18.57 11.47
N ALA A 58 1.35 18.81 10.73
CA ALA A 58 2.69 18.96 11.31
C ALA A 58 2.78 20.19 12.23
N ASP A 59 2.14 21.31 11.85
CA ASP A 59 2.13 22.54 12.64
C ASP A 59 1.24 22.42 13.88
N ALA A 60 0.12 21.67 13.81
CA ALA A 60 -0.84 21.53 14.90
C ALA A 60 -0.57 20.29 15.82
N GLY A 61 0.30 19.37 15.38
CA GLY A 61 0.53 18.06 16.02
C GLY A 61 -0.50 17.01 15.59
N GLU A 62 -1.78 17.31 15.68
CA GLU A 62 -2.88 16.49 15.19
C GLU A 62 -4.08 17.36 14.81
N ILE A 63 -4.91 16.90 13.88
CA ILE A 63 -6.11 17.62 13.44
C ILE A 63 -7.30 16.67 13.35
N PHE A 64 -8.47 17.14 13.83
CA PHE A 64 -9.75 16.46 13.74
C PHE A 64 -10.73 17.25 12.87
N ALA A 65 -11.63 16.55 12.20
CA ALA A 65 -12.68 17.14 11.39
C ALA A 65 -13.98 16.30 11.42
N ALA A 66 -15.08 16.91 11.03
CA ALA A 66 -16.42 16.30 11.04
C ALA A 66 -16.74 15.66 12.41
N GLY A 67 -16.57 16.41 13.49
CA GLY A 67 -16.55 15.87 14.85
C GLY A 67 -15.26 15.07 15.05
N LEU A 68 -15.36 13.79 15.34
CA LEU A 68 -14.21 12.88 15.48
C LEU A 68 -14.08 11.88 14.31
N TRP A 69 -14.86 12.01 13.24
CA TRP A 69 -14.87 11.05 12.16
C TRP A 69 -13.57 11.02 11.35
N LEU A 70 -12.92 12.16 11.19
CA LEU A 70 -11.69 12.32 10.42
C LEU A 70 -10.59 12.82 11.33
N HIS A 71 -9.40 12.25 11.16
CA HIS A 71 -8.22 12.52 11.98
C HIS A 71 -6.93 12.34 11.18
N ILE A 72 -5.99 13.26 11.36
CA ILE A 72 -4.61 13.12 10.89
C ILE A 72 -3.68 13.53 12.03
N ASP A 73 -2.80 12.61 12.38
CA ASP A 73 -1.64 12.77 13.28
C ASP A 73 -0.34 12.61 12.48
N GLY A 74 0.79 12.60 13.14
CA GLY A 74 2.09 12.41 12.49
C GLY A 74 2.20 11.11 11.66
N LEU A 75 1.60 10.02 12.16
CA LEU A 75 1.56 8.75 11.43
C LEU A 75 0.67 8.87 10.18
N GLY A 76 -0.56 9.33 10.32
CA GLY A 76 -1.47 9.58 9.20
C GLY A 76 -0.89 10.56 8.18
N GLY A 77 -0.18 11.60 8.65
CA GLY A 77 0.52 12.58 7.82
C GLY A 77 1.59 11.95 6.91
N LEU A 78 2.40 11.02 7.44
CA LEU A 78 3.38 10.27 6.63
C LEU A 78 2.70 9.48 5.51
N PHE A 79 1.65 8.72 5.82
CA PHE A 79 0.94 7.92 4.82
C PHE A 79 0.17 8.79 3.81
N LEU A 80 -0.36 9.93 4.24
CA LEU A 80 -0.99 10.91 3.35
C LEU A 80 0.02 11.54 2.39
N ALA A 81 1.22 11.86 2.86
CA ALA A 81 2.30 12.38 2.01
C ALA A 81 2.72 11.33 0.96
N ILE A 82 2.92 10.07 1.37
CA ILE A 82 3.21 8.97 0.44
C ILE A 82 2.11 8.83 -0.61
N LEU A 83 0.84 8.79 -0.19
CA LEU A 83 -0.31 8.68 -1.10
C LEU A 83 -0.37 9.86 -2.08
N GLY A 84 -0.22 11.09 -1.61
CA GLY A 84 -0.26 12.28 -2.46
C GLY A 84 0.85 12.29 -3.51
N VAL A 85 2.10 12.05 -3.09
CA VAL A 85 3.27 12.04 -3.98
C VAL A 85 3.21 10.88 -4.97
N ILE A 86 2.99 9.65 -4.50
CA ILE A 86 2.96 8.47 -5.37
C ILE A 86 1.73 8.51 -6.30
N GLY A 87 0.56 8.93 -5.79
CA GLY A 87 -0.63 9.11 -6.60
C GLY A 87 -0.42 10.09 -7.75
N PHE A 88 0.29 11.19 -7.50
CA PHE A 88 0.68 12.16 -8.52
C PHE A 88 1.69 11.59 -9.53
N LEU A 89 2.79 10.97 -9.06
CA LEU A 89 3.83 10.41 -9.94
C LEU A 89 3.29 9.31 -10.84
N THR A 90 2.52 8.37 -10.28
CA THR A 90 1.88 7.29 -11.05
C THR A 90 0.80 7.81 -11.98
N GLY A 91 0.07 8.84 -11.55
CA GLY A 91 -0.94 9.51 -12.37
C GLY A 91 -0.32 10.19 -13.60
N ILE A 92 0.76 10.97 -13.43
CA ILE A 92 1.49 11.57 -14.57
C ILE A 92 2.03 10.48 -15.50
N TYR A 93 2.68 9.45 -14.94
CA TYR A 93 3.20 8.35 -15.74
C TYR A 93 2.08 7.64 -16.53
N SER A 94 0.90 7.48 -15.92
CA SER A 94 -0.23 6.82 -16.57
C SER A 94 -0.70 7.52 -17.83
N ILE A 95 -0.49 8.83 -17.97
CA ILE A 95 -0.89 9.61 -19.17
C ILE A 95 -0.13 9.11 -20.41
N GLY A 96 1.19 8.97 -20.30
CA GLY A 96 2.03 8.46 -21.37
C GLY A 96 1.74 6.99 -21.68
N TYR A 97 1.65 6.18 -20.63
CA TYR A 97 1.38 4.76 -20.72
C TYR A 97 0.03 4.47 -21.40
N MET A 98 -1.05 5.06 -20.90
CA MET A 98 -2.40 4.85 -21.46
C MET A 98 -2.59 5.43 -22.87
N ARG A 99 -1.88 6.52 -23.18
CA ARG A 99 -1.88 7.04 -24.55
C ARG A 99 -1.29 6.04 -25.53
N HIS A 100 -0.22 5.35 -25.14
CA HIS A 100 0.39 4.29 -25.96
C HIS A 100 -0.58 3.11 -26.13
N GLU A 101 -1.22 2.64 -25.05
CA GLU A 101 -2.19 1.54 -25.07
C GLU A 101 -3.38 1.83 -26.03
N VAL A 102 -3.91 3.05 -25.97
CA VAL A 102 -5.00 3.48 -26.88
C VAL A 102 -4.52 3.60 -28.33
N ALA A 103 -3.29 4.11 -28.55
CA ALA A 103 -2.74 4.27 -29.90
C ALA A 103 -2.48 2.92 -30.60
N HIS A 104 -2.18 1.86 -29.84
CA HIS A 104 -1.95 0.50 -30.36
C HIS A 104 -3.22 -0.38 -30.35
N GLY A 105 -4.37 0.19 -29.92
CA GLY A 105 -5.65 -0.52 -29.95
C GLY A 105 -5.87 -1.52 -28.80
N GLU A 106 -4.98 -1.56 -27.81
CA GLU A 106 -5.12 -2.40 -26.61
C GLU A 106 -6.29 -1.94 -25.73
N LEU A 107 -6.56 -0.62 -25.72
CA LEU A 107 -7.65 -0.02 -24.97
C LEU A 107 -8.52 0.90 -25.87
N SER A 108 -9.83 0.85 -25.66
CA SER A 108 -10.74 1.79 -26.30
C SER A 108 -10.73 3.17 -25.61
N PRO A 109 -11.07 4.26 -26.32
CA PRO A 109 -11.27 5.57 -25.68
C PRO A 109 -12.32 5.58 -24.56
N VAL A 110 -13.30 4.69 -24.62
CA VAL A 110 -14.32 4.51 -23.56
C VAL A 110 -13.71 3.86 -22.34
N THR A 111 -12.93 2.79 -22.52
CA THR A 111 -12.20 2.09 -21.44
C THR A 111 -11.19 3.02 -20.78
N LEU A 112 -10.61 3.98 -21.52
CA LEU A 112 -9.73 5.01 -20.92
C LEU A 112 -10.49 5.91 -19.95
N CYS A 113 -11.74 6.26 -20.22
CA CYS A 113 -12.57 7.02 -19.29
C CYS A 113 -12.87 6.20 -18.02
N ASP A 114 -13.16 4.91 -18.19
CA ASP A 114 -13.38 3.99 -17.07
C ASP A 114 -12.10 3.83 -16.24
N TYR A 115 -10.94 3.70 -16.89
CA TYR A 115 -9.63 3.63 -16.22
C TYR A 115 -9.38 4.84 -15.31
N TYR A 116 -9.48 6.07 -15.84
CA TYR A 116 -9.25 7.25 -15.01
C TYR A 116 -10.34 7.47 -13.97
N GLY A 117 -11.59 7.07 -14.27
CA GLY A 117 -12.68 7.07 -13.31
C GLY A 117 -12.36 6.18 -12.09
N PHE A 118 -11.98 4.92 -12.33
CA PHE A 118 -11.59 3.99 -11.27
C PHE A 118 -10.27 4.36 -10.60
N PHE A 119 -9.32 4.97 -11.33
CA PHE A 119 -8.08 5.47 -10.75
C PHE A 119 -8.34 6.53 -9.67
N HIS A 120 -9.18 7.52 -9.96
CA HIS A 120 -9.57 8.53 -8.98
C HIS A 120 -10.44 7.97 -7.85
N LEU A 121 -11.33 7.01 -8.14
CA LEU A 121 -12.11 6.32 -7.12
C LEU A 121 -11.19 5.53 -6.18
N PHE A 122 -10.16 4.88 -6.69
CA PHE A 122 -9.18 4.17 -5.90
C PHE A 122 -8.36 5.12 -5.00
N LEU A 123 -7.94 6.29 -5.51
CA LEU A 123 -7.31 7.32 -4.69
C LEU A 123 -8.25 7.81 -3.58
N PHE A 124 -9.53 8.03 -3.87
CA PHE A 124 -10.53 8.40 -2.86
C PHE A 124 -10.64 7.37 -1.74
N THR A 125 -10.75 6.09 -2.09
CA THR A 125 -10.89 5.03 -1.07
C THR A 125 -9.65 4.91 -0.19
N MET A 126 -8.44 5.05 -0.76
CA MET A 126 -7.19 5.08 0.02
C MET A 126 -7.09 6.32 0.92
N LEU A 127 -7.51 7.51 0.44
CA LEU A 127 -7.59 8.71 1.28
C LEU A 127 -8.54 8.51 2.46
N LEU A 128 -9.69 7.88 2.22
CA LEU A 128 -10.65 7.60 3.27
C LEU A 128 -10.06 6.67 4.34
N VAL A 129 -9.25 5.68 3.96
CA VAL A 129 -8.50 4.85 4.92
C VAL A 129 -7.57 5.70 5.78
N VAL A 130 -6.76 6.55 5.13
CA VAL A 130 -5.70 7.31 5.81
C VAL A 130 -6.26 8.38 6.74
N THR A 131 -7.40 8.97 6.38
CA THR A 131 -8.02 10.08 7.13
C THR A 131 -9.07 9.64 8.14
N SER A 132 -9.53 8.39 8.13
CA SER A 132 -10.58 7.93 9.05
C SER A 132 -10.07 7.75 10.48
N ASN A 133 -10.83 8.25 11.45
CA ASN A 133 -10.70 7.94 12.87
C ASN A 133 -11.69 6.86 13.33
N ASN A 134 -12.68 6.56 12.50
CA ASN A 134 -13.73 5.59 12.83
C ASN A 134 -13.30 4.18 12.43
N LEU A 135 -13.29 3.24 13.37
CA LEU A 135 -12.82 1.86 13.19
C LEU A 135 -13.58 1.11 12.08
N ILE A 136 -14.91 1.30 11.99
CA ILE A 136 -15.74 0.65 10.96
C ILE A 136 -15.52 1.28 9.60
N VAL A 137 -15.36 2.62 9.55
CA VAL A 137 -15.08 3.32 8.29
C VAL A 137 -13.69 2.97 7.77
N MET A 138 -12.67 2.83 8.63
CA MET A 138 -11.35 2.32 8.23
C MET A 138 -11.46 0.94 7.57
N TRP A 139 -12.18 0.01 8.20
CA TRP A 139 -12.43 -1.31 7.63
C TRP A 139 -13.18 -1.24 6.29
N ALA A 140 -14.29 -0.51 6.24
CA ALA A 140 -15.10 -0.36 5.02
C ALA A 140 -14.32 0.30 3.88
N ALA A 141 -13.47 1.28 4.20
CA ALA A 141 -12.61 1.94 3.22
C ALA A 141 -11.55 0.98 2.67
N ILE A 142 -10.95 0.10 3.49
CA ILE A 142 -10.04 -0.97 3.02
C ILE A 142 -10.77 -1.91 2.06
N GLU A 143 -12.01 -2.32 2.35
CA GLU A 143 -12.80 -3.16 1.42
C GLU A 143 -13.14 -2.40 0.13
N ALA A 144 -13.50 -1.11 0.23
CA ALA A 144 -13.76 -0.27 -0.94
C ALA A 144 -12.51 -0.12 -1.84
N THR A 145 -11.28 -0.16 -1.27
CA THR A 145 -10.06 -0.19 -2.08
C THR A 145 -9.96 -1.47 -2.92
N THR A 146 -10.44 -2.61 -2.41
CA THR A 146 -10.47 -3.87 -3.17
C THR A 146 -11.35 -3.74 -4.40
N LEU A 147 -12.59 -3.26 -4.19
CA LEU A 147 -13.56 -3.12 -5.28
C LEU A 147 -13.09 -2.13 -6.35
N SER A 148 -12.64 -0.94 -5.95
CA SER A 148 -12.19 0.08 -6.91
C SER A 148 -10.96 -0.36 -7.71
N SER A 149 -10.00 -1.04 -7.09
CA SER A 149 -8.78 -1.50 -7.76
C SER A 149 -8.97 -2.79 -8.55
N ALA A 150 -9.91 -3.65 -8.22
CA ALA A 150 -10.19 -4.86 -8.98
C ALA A 150 -10.64 -4.55 -10.42
N PHE A 151 -11.42 -3.48 -10.62
CA PHE A 151 -11.77 -3.01 -11.97
C PHE A 151 -10.53 -2.53 -12.74
N LEU A 152 -9.55 -1.94 -12.06
CA LEU A 152 -8.28 -1.53 -12.68
C LEU A 152 -7.40 -2.74 -13.01
N VAL A 153 -7.38 -3.79 -12.18
CA VAL A 153 -6.66 -5.05 -12.46
C VAL A 153 -7.26 -5.74 -13.69
N GLY A 154 -8.59 -5.81 -13.77
CA GLY A 154 -9.31 -6.45 -14.87
C GLY A 154 -9.54 -5.58 -16.11
N ILE A 155 -8.94 -4.39 -16.21
CA ILE A 155 -9.30 -3.36 -17.21
C ILE A 155 -9.10 -3.80 -18.67
N TYR A 156 -8.14 -4.69 -18.93
CA TYR A 156 -7.88 -5.22 -20.27
C TYR A 156 -8.96 -6.22 -20.74
N GLY A 157 -9.78 -6.77 -19.83
CA GLY A 157 -10.85 -7.73 -20.16
C GLY A 157 -10.37 -9.08 -20.67
N GLN A 158 -9.07 -9.35 -20.66
CA GLN A 158 -8.48 -10.64 -21.04
C GLN A 158 -8.77 -11.68 -19.95
N ARG A 159 -8.81 -12.96 -20.34
CA ARG A 159 -9.11 -14.05 -19.38
C ARG A 159 -8.17 -14.06 -18.18
N SER A 160 -6.86 -13.86 -18.40
CA SER A 160 -5.86 -13.80 -17.35
C SER A 160 -6.09 -12.62 -16.38
N SER A 161 -6.38 -11.43 -16.92
CA SER A 161 -6.63 -10.23 -16.09
C SER A 161 -7.93 -10.34 -15.29
N LEU A 162 -8.98 -10.93 -15.86
CA LEU A 162 -10.24 -11.19 -15.14
C LEU A 162 -10.04 -12.26 -14.06
N GLU A 163 -9.29 -13.33 -14.33
CA GLU A 163 -8.95 -14.35 -13.34
C GLU A 163 -8.16 -13.75 -12.18
N ALA A 164 -7.16 -12.91 -12.47
CA ALA A 164 -6.38 -12.20 -11.45
C ALA A 164 -7.26 -11.28 -10.61
N ALA A 165 -8.17 -10.52 -11.23
CA ALA A 165 -9.11 -9.65 -10.54
C ALA A 165 -10.06 -10.45 -9.62
N TRP A 166 -10.59 -11.58 -10.06
CA TRP A 166 -11.43 -12.45 -9.24
C TRP A 166 -10.68 -13.07 -8.06
N LYS A 167 -9.46 -13.61 -8.27
CA LYS A 167 -8.61 -14.10 -7.18
C LYS A 167 -8.35 -13.01 -6.16
N TYR A 168 -8.04 -11.81 -6.63
CA TYR A 168 -7.81 -10.64 -5.77
C TYR A 168 -9.05 -10.31 -4.93
N ILE A 169 -10.23 -10.18 -5.53
CA ILE A 169 -11.48 -9.92 -4.80
C ILE A 169 -11.71 -11.01 -3.75
N ILE A 170 -11.73 -12.28 -4.14
CA ILE A 170 -12.11 -13.38 -3.25
C ILE A 170 -11.15 -13.45 -2.04
N ILE A 171 -9.83 -13.47 -2.29
CA ILE A 171 -8.86 -13.61 -1.20
C ILE A 171 -8.88 -12.40 -0.28
N CYS A 172 -8.93 -11.18 -0.84
CA CYS A 172 -8.94 -9.98 -0.03
C CYS A 172 -10.24 -9.81 0.76
N THR A 173 -11.42 -10.04 0.16
CA THR A 173 -12.70 -9.92 0.87
C THR A 173 -12.82 -10.94 2.01
N VAL A 174 -12.41 -12.19 1.79
CA VAL A 174 -12.36 -13.20 2.86
C VAL A 174 -11.38 -12.77 3.96
N GLY A 175 -10.19 -12.29 3.59
CA GLY A 175 -9.22 -11.76 4.55
C GLY A 175 -9.79 -10.60 5.36
N VAL A 176 -10.31 -9.57 4.69
CA VAL A 176 -10.84 -8.37 5.33
C VAL A 176 -12.08 -8.67 6.20
N ALA A 177 -12.84 -9.75 5.92
CA ALA A 177 -13.89 -10.22 6.81
C ALA A 177 -13.36 -10.67 8.19
N PHE A 178 -12.18 -11.33 8.25
CA PHE A 178 -11.50 -11.57 9.54
C PHE A 178 -11.10 -10.26 10.21
N GLY A 179 -10.65 -9.26 9.43
CA GLY A 179 -10.36 -7.92 9.94
C GLY A 179 -11.59 -7.23 10.55
N LEU A 180 -12.79 -7.42 9.95
CA LEU A 180 -14.05 -6.94 10.54
C LEU A 180 -14.31 -7.60 11.89
N PHE A 181 -14.16 -8.92 11.97
CA PHE A 181 -14.38 -9.64 13.21
C PHE A 181 -13.44 -9.13 14.32
N GLY A 182 -12.16 -8.96 14.02
CA GLY A 182 -11.20 -8.34 14.95
C GLY A 182 -11.60 -6.91 15.35
N THR A 183 -12.04 -6.10 14.39
CA THR A 183 -12.54 -4.73 14.64
C THR A 183 -13.76 -4.73 15.56
N VAL A 184 -14.71 -5.64 15.35
CA VAL A 184 -15.90 -5.78 16.20
C VAL A 184 -15.52 -6.22 17.62
N LEU A 185 -14.53 -7.11 17.78
CA LEU A 185 -14.04 -7.49 19.11
C LEU A 185 -13.44 -6.29 19.86
N VAL A 186 -12.63 -5.46 19.18
CA VAL A 186 -12.07 -4.23 19.77
C VAL A 186 -13.19 -3.27 20.16
N TYR A 187 -14.14 -3.02 19.24
CA TYR A 187 -15.29 -2.15 19.49
C TYR A 187 -16.14 -2.63 20.67
N ALA A 188 -16.52 -3.92 20.68
CA ALA A 188 -17.36 -4.49 21.74
C ALA A 188 -16.69 -4.43 23.12
N ASN A 189 -15.39 -4.73 23.18
CA ASN A 189 -14.61 -4.61 24.41
C ASN A 189 -14.56 -3.14 24.88
N ALA A 190 -14.23 -2.20 23.98
CA ALA A 190 -14.19 -0.78 24.33
C ALA A 190 -15.57 -0.25 24.77
N ALA A 191 -16.63 -0.61 24.09
CA ALA A 191 -18.00 -0.19 24.44
C ALA A 191 -18.46 -0.71 25.81
N SER A 192 -17.90 -1.84 26.28
CA SER A 192 -18.23 -2.41 27.60
C SER A 192 -17.56 -1.67 28.78
N VAL A 193 -16.45 -0.97 28.55
CA VAL A 193 -15.66 -0.31 29.59
C VAL A 193 -15.71 1.22 29.51
N MET A 194 -16.11 1.79 28.39
CA MET A 194 -16.17 3.24 28.19
C MET A 194 -17.46 3.84 28.78
N PRO A 195 -17.39 5.00 29.42
CA PRO A 195 -18.58 5.69 29.98
C PRO A 195 -19.65 6.02 28.92
N GLN A 196 -19.20 6.26 27.68
CA GLN A 196 -20.04 6.52 26.51
C GLN A 196 -19.74 5.47 25.44
N ALA A 197 -20.53 4.42 25.35
CA ALA A 197 -20.33 3.31 24.42
C ALA A 197 -20.26 3.75 22.94
N GLU A 198 -20.96 4.85 22.60
CA GLU A 198 -20.96 5.43 21.26
C GLU A 198 -19.58 5.92 20.82
N MET A 199 -18.71 6.33 21.76
CA MET A 199 -17.36 6.81 21.49
C MET A 199 -16.38 5.68 21.18
N ALA A 200 -16.72 4.43 21.49
CA ALA A 200 -15.90 3.26 21.24
C ALA A 200 -15.66 2.96 19.74
N ILE A 201 -16.38 3.64 18.86
CA ILE A 201 -16.19 3.54 17.42
C ILE A 201 -14.99 4.37 16.92
N PHE A 202 -14.50 5.34 17.71
CA PHE A 202 -13.40 6.23 17.34
C PHE A 202 -12.07 5.71 17.88
N TRP A 203 -11.11 5.50 16.97
CA TRP A 203 -9.78 5.01 17.29
C TRP A 203 -9.09 5.84 18.39
N SER A 204 -9.16 7.17 18.30
CA SER A 204 -8.55 8.10 19.26
C SER A 204 -9.15 7.96 20.67
N GLU A 205 -10.43 7.68 20.79
CA GLU A 205 -11.10 7.50 22.08
C GLU A 205 -10.80 6.12 22.68
N VAL A 206 -10.82 5.07 21.86
CA VAL A 206 -10.42 3.72 22.28
C VAL A 206 -8.97 3.71 22.76
N LEU A 207 -8.08 4.44 22.07
CA LEU A 207 -6.68 4.54 22.48
C LEU A 207 -6.51 5.12 23.87
N LYS A 208 -7.28 6.17 24.22
CA LYS A 208 -7.23 6.80 25.57
C LYS A 208 -7.64 5.84 26.69
N GLN A 209 -8.49 4.87 26.40
CA GLN A 209 -9.04 3.91 27.37
C GLN A 209 -8.46 2.50 27.21
N SER A 210 -7.43 2.34 26.37
CA SER A 210 -6.87 1.03 26.00
C SER A 210 -6.41 0.19 27.19
N SER A 211 -5.93 0.81 28.27
CA SER A 211 -5.52 0.12 29.49
C SER A 211 -6.66 -0.54 30.28
N LEU A 212 -7.92 -0.20 29.99
CA LEU A 212 -9.10 -0.78 30.63
C LEU A 212 -9.69 -1.98 29.85
N LEU A 213 -9.18 -2.24 28.63
CA LEU A 213 -9.69 -3.30 27.78
C LEU A 213 -9.36 -4.70 28.34
N ASP A 214 -10.29 -5.65 28.19
CA ASP A 214 -10.04 -7.04 28.56
C ASP A 214 -8.90 -7.65 27.74
N PRO A 215 -7.82 -8.12 28.37
CA PRO A 215 -6.65 -8.64 27.69
C PRO A 215 -6.93 -9.86 26.79
N THR A 216 -7.85 -10.75 27.21
CA THR A 216 -8.14 -11.98 26.49
C THR A 216 -8.83 -11.69 25.15
N LEU A 217 -9.77 -10.75 25.18
CA LEU A 217 -10.43 -10.30 23.95
C LEU A 217 -9.44 -9.59 23.03
N MET A 218 -8.49 -8.81 23.56
CA MET A 218 -7.47 -8.12 22.77
C MET A 218 -6.47 -9.07 22.13
N LEU A 219 -6.08 -10.15 22.80
CA LEU A 219 -5.26 -11.23 22.21
C LEU A 219 -5.97 -11.83 21.00
N LEU A 220 -7.23 -12.21 21.17
CA LEU A 220 -8.03 -12.80 20.10
C LEU A 220 -8.24 -11.80 18.94
N ALA A 221 -8.59 -10.54 19.26
CA ALA A 221 -8.77 -9.49 18.27
C ALA A 221 -7.52 -9.31 17.41
N PHE A 222 -6.32 -9.29 18.01
CA PHE A 222 -5.08 -9.08 17.26
C PHE A 222 -4.81 -10.19 16.25
N VAL A 223 -5.11 -11.45 16.58
CA VAL A 223 -4.97 -12.57 15.62
C VAL A 223 -5.84 -12.32 14.39
N PHE A 224 -7.12 -11.97 14.59
CA PHE A 224 -8.03 -11.70 13.48
C PHE A 224 -7.67 -10.45 12.68
N LEU A 225 -7.22 -9.38 13.34
CA LEU A 225 -6.75 -8.15 12.70
C LEU A 225 -5.49 -8.40 11.86
N LEU A 226 -4.54 -9.18 12.40
CA LEU A 226 -3.31 -9.53 11.68
C LEU A 226 -3.61 -10.40 10.45
N ILE A 227 -4.47 -11.40 10.56
CA ILE A 227 -4.93 -12.19 9.42
C ILE A 227 -5.63 -11.29 8.40
N GLY A 228 -6.57 -10.46 8.86
CA GLY A 228 -7.39 -9.63 8.01
C GLY A 228 -6.60 -8.57 7.25
N PHE A 229 -5.99 -7.66 7.96
CA PHE A 229 -5.22 -6.58 7.34
C PHE A 229 -3.86 -7.07 6.81
N GLY A 230 -3.29 -8.14 7.37
CA GLY A 230 -2.13 -8.83 6.84
C GLY A 230 -2.38 -9.44 5.47
N THR A 231 -3.59 -9.98 5.20
CA THR A 231 -3.99 -10.41 3.85
C THR A 231 -3.87 -9.26 2.85
N LYS A 232 -4.37 -8.09 3.23
CA LYS A 232 -4.36 -6.91 2.36
C LYS A 232 -2.96 -6.30 2.24
N THR A 233 -2.14 -6.37 3.28
CA THR A 233 -0.73 -5.97 3.27
C THR A 233 0.14 -6.94 2.45
N GLY A 234 -0.34 -8.15 2.18
CA GLY A 234 0.38 -9.18 1.42
C GLY A 234 1.30 -10.04 2.25
N LEU A 235 1.04 -10.21 3.56
CA LEU A 235 1.80 -11.11 4.41
C LEU A 235 1.46 -12.58 4.13
N PHE A 236 2.46 -13.44 4.24
CA PHE A 236 2.27 -14.90 4.16
C PHE A 236 1.38 -15.39 5.33
N PRO A 237 0.48 -16.34 5.13
CA PRO A 237 0.22 -17.13 3.91
C PRO A 237 -0.80 -16.49 2.93
N MET A 238 -1.39 -15.36 3.28
CA MET A 238 -2.51 -14.75 2.56
C MET A 238 -2.09 -13.89 1.34
N HIS A 239 -0.82 -13.92 0.94
CA HIS A 239 -0.23 -13.08 -0.13
C HIS A 239 -0.57 -13.54 -1.56
N ALA A 240 -1.23 -14.69 -1.75
CA ALA A 240 -1.35 -15.36 -3.05
C ALA A 240 -2.03 -14.53 -4.15
N TRP A 241 -2.84 -13.54 -3.81
CA TRP A 241 -3.48 -12.63 -4.75
C TRP A 241 -2.50 -11.63 -5.39
N LEU A 242 -1.43 -11.29 -4.66
CA LEU A 242 -0.56 -10.15 -4.97
C LEU A 242 0.24 -10.35 -6.27
N PRO A 243 0.93 -11.48 -6.53
CA PRO A 243 1.67 -11.67 -7.76
C PRO A 243 0.79 -11.63 -9.02
N ASP A 244 -0.40 -12.21 -8.98
CA ASP A 244 -1.32 -12.24 -10.11
C ASP A 244 -1.92 -10.86 -10.37
N ALA A 245 -2.40 -10.16 -9.34
CA ALA A 245 -2.96 -8.81 -9.48
C ALA A 245 -1.93 -7.81 -10.03
N HIS A 246 -0.68 -7.84 -9.54
CA HIS A 246 0.37 -6.94 -10.02
C HIS A 246 0.84 -7.26 -11.43
N SER A 247 0.91 -8.54 -11.82
CA SER A 247 1.36 -8.88 -13.16
C SER A 247 0.34 -8.49 -14.22
N GLU A 248 -0.96 -8.62 -13.95
CA GLU A 248 -2.03 -8.38 -14.93
C GLU A 248 -2.52 -6.93 -14.97
N ALA A 249 -2.43 -6.18 -13.87
CA ALA A 249 -2.81 -4.76 -13.86
C ALA A 249 -1.92 -3.91 -14.78
N PRO A 250 -2.40 -2.79 -15.34
CA PRO A 250 -1.54 -1.78 -15.96
C PRO A 250 -0.41 -1.34 -15.03
N SER A 251 0.78 -1.08 -15.56
CA SER A 251 1.97 -0.79 -14.73
C SER A 251 1.81 0.40 -13.76
N PRO A 252 1.15 1.52 -14.12
CA PRO A 252 0.86 2.57 -13.13
C PRO A 252 -0.07 2.11 -12.01
N VAL A 253 -1.00 1.19 -12.29
CA VAL A 253 -1.86 0.59 -11.24
C VAL A 253 -1.06 -0.34 -10.36
N SER A 254 -0.18 -1.17 -10.93
CA SER A 254 0.73 -2.04 -10.15
C SER A 254 1.61 -1.23 -9.20
N ALA A 255 2.08 -0.04 -9.65
CA ALA A 255 2.81 0.88 -8.79
C ALA A 255 1.97 1.37 -7.60
N LEU A 256 0.71 1.81 -7.83
CA LEU A 256 -0.20 2.22 -6.75
C LEU A 256 -0.55 1.08 -5.79
N LEU A 257 -0.82 -0.11 -6.33
CA LEU A 257 -1.13 -1.29 -5.52
C LEU A 257 0.03 -1.61 -4.55
N SER A 258 1.27 -1.62 -5.07
CA SER A 258 2.44 -1.95 -4.25
C SER A 258 2.86 -0.83 -3.31
N ALA A 259 2.94 0.41 -3.81
CA ALA A 259 3.54 1.51 -3.07
C ALA A 259 2.57 2.22 -2.11
N VAL A 260 1.25 2.11 -2.32
CA VAL A 260 0.25 2.83 -1.52
C VAL A 260 -0.77 1.91 -0.88
N LEU A 261 -1.40 1.00 -1.64
CA LEU A 261 -2.47 0.17 -1.10
C LEU A 261 -2.01 -0.73 0.04
N LEU A 262 -0.86 -1.42 -0.12
CA LEU A 262 -0.29 -2.28 0.93
C LEU A 262 -0.04 -1.46 2.20
N ASN A 263 0.44 -0.24 2.04
CA ASN A 263 0.70 0.68 3.14
C ASN A 263 -0.59 1.18 3.81
N CYS A 264 -1.67 1.42 3.07
CA CYS A 264 -2.97 1.75 3.68
C CYS A 264 -3.45 0.64 4.62
N ALA A 265 -3.33 -0.62 4.22
CA ALA A 265 -3.67 -1.75 5.08
C ALA A 265 -2.74 -1.87 6.29
N LEU A 266 -1.44 -1.61 6.06
CA LEU A 266 -0.44 -1.60 7.13
C LEU A 266 -0.70 -0.47 8.13
N LEU A 267 -1.08 0.73 7.69
CA LEU A 267 -1.49 1.83 8.58
C LEU A 267 -2.61 1.39 9.52
N VAL A 268 -3.65 0.74 8.99
CA VAL A 268 -4.76 0.24 9.81
C VAL A 268 -4.26 -0.81 10.81
N LEU A 269 -3.40 -1.74 10.37
CA LEU A 269 -2.79 -2.72 11.26
C LEU A 269 -1.95 -2.06 12.38
N ILE A 270 -1.15 -1.03 12.05
CA ILE A 270 -0.37 -0.26 13.03
C ILE A 270 -1.30 0.47 14.02
N ARG A 271 -2.41 1.04 13.57
CA ARG A 271 -3.41 1.69 14.43
C ARG A 271 -3.94 0.71 15.49
N TYR A 272 -4.30 -0.49 15.09
CA TYR A 272 -4.74 -1.52 16.05
C TYR A 272 -3.59 -2.06 16.91
N TYR A 273 -2.41 -2.25 16.33
CA TYR A 273 -1.22 -2.67 17.06
C TYR A 273 -0.92 -1.73 18.24
N ILE A 274 -1.05 -0.41 18.04
CA ILE A 274 -0.84 0.58 19.12
C ILE A 274 -1.85 0.38 20.27
N ILE A 275 -3.16 0.25 19.97
CA ILE A 275 -4.19 -0.01 20.99
C ILE A 275 -3.86 -1.29 21.75
N ILE A 276 -3.55 -2.36 21.03
CA ILE A 276 -3.33 -3.69 21.61
C ILE A 276 -2.08 -3.73 22.47
N CYS A 277 -0.98 -3.10 22.02
CA CYS A 277 0.23 -3.00 22.83
C CYS A 277 0.01 -2.22 24.13
N GLN A 278 -0.85 -1.21 24.13
CA GLN A 278 -1.19 -0.50 25.36
C GLN A 278 -2.10 -1.31 26.30
N ALA A 279 -2.97 -2.17 25.73
CA ALA A 279 -3.89 -3.01 26.49
C ALA A 279 -3.22 -4.22 27.14
N ILE A 280 -2.35 -4.93 26.40
CA ILE A 280 -1.80 -6.24 26.81
C ILE A 280 -0.27 -6.30 26.85
N GLY A 281 0.42 -5.20 26.56
CA GLY A 281 1.86 -5.20 26.32
C GLY A 281 2.24 -5.64 24.91
N SER A 282 3.52 -5.46 24.60
CA SER A 282 4.00 -5.68 23.21
C SER A 282 4.45 -7.11 22.91
N ASP A 283 4.62 -7.98 23.90
CA ASP A 283 5.27 -9.29 23.74
C ASP A 283 4.52 -10.20 22.75
N PHE A 284 3.21 -10.33 22.92
CA PHE A 284 2.40 -11.19 22.05
C PHE A 284 2.24 -10.63 20.64
N PRO A 285 1.85 -9.35 20.44
CA PRO A 285 1.79 -8.75 19.10
C PRO A 285 3.13 -8.82 18.37
N ASN A 286 4.23 -8.52 19.04
CA ASN A 286 5.57 -8.57 18.49
C ASN A 286 5.96 -9.97 18.01
N ARG A 287 5.69 -11.01 18.79
CA ARG A 287 5.97 -12.40 18.39
C ARG A 287 5.21 -12.78 17.13
N LEU A 288 3.94 -12.43 17.03
CA LEU A 288 3.15 -12.72 15.82
C LEU A 288 3.69 -11.97 14.59
N LEU A 289 4.01 -10.66 14.73
CA LEU A 289 4.60 -9.88 13.66
C LEU A 289 5.95 -10.46 13.20
N LEU A 290 6.81 -10.89 14.14
CA LEU A 290 8.08 -11.54 13.82
C LEU A 290 7.87 -12.85 13.05
N ILE A 291 6.92 -13.70 13.49
CA ILE A 291 6.63 -14.98 12.82
C ILE A 291 6.12 -14.74 11.39
N PHE A 292 5.05 -13.95 11.24
CA PHE A 292 4.46 -13.69 9.93
C PHE A 292 5.41 -12.91 9.01
N GLY A 293 6.17 -11.97 9.56
CA GLY A 293 7.18 -11.21 8.83
C GLY A 293 8.31 -12.11 8.31
N MET A 294 8.92 -12.92 9.17
CA MET A 294 10.00 -13.85 8.78
C MET A 294 9.52 -14.89 7.76
N LEU A 295 8.31 -15.43 7.93
CA LEU A 295 7.72 -16.34 6.96
C LEU A 295 7.48 -15.66 5.60
N SER A 296 7.06 -14.40 5.60
CA SER A 296 6.86 -13.61 4.38
C SER A 296 8.17 -13.37 3.64
N VAL A 297 9.24 -12.98 4.36
CA VAL A 297 10.58 -12.80 3.78
C VAL A 297 11.10 -14.13 3.23
N ALA A 298 10.95 -15.23 3.99
CA ALA A 298 11.42 -16.56 3.55
C ALA A 298 10.74 -17.03 2.26
N VAL A 299 9.42 -16.99 2.22
CA VAL A 299 8.65 -17.39 1.04
C VAL A 299 9.00 -16.51 -0.15
N ALA A 300 9.04 -15.19 0.03
CA ALA A 300 9.39 -14.27 -1.04
C ALA A 300 10.81 -14.53 -1.58
N ALA A 301 11.81 -14.76 -0.73
CA ALA A 301 13.17 -15.06 -1.13
C ALA A 301 13.27 -16.28 -2.08
N PHE A 302 12.57 -17.36 -1.76
CA PHE A 302 12.54 -18.53 -2.64
C PHE A 302 11.81 -18.30 -3.95
N PHE A 303 10.67 -17.59 -3.92
CA PHE A 303 9.90 -17.32 -5.14
C PHE A 303 10.59 -16.33 -6.07
N ILE A 304 11.30 -15.31 -5.56
CA ILE A 304 12.08 -14.35 -6.36
C ILE A 304 13.12 -15.07 -7.21
N LEU A 305 13.79 -16.11 -6.69
CA LEU A 305 14.82 -16.86 -7.41
C LEU A 305 14.32 -17.59 -8.66
N VAL A 306 13.05 -17.94 -8.71
CA VAL A 306 12.48 -18.75 -9.81
C VAL A 306 11.62 -17.94 -10.78
N GLN A 307 11.35 -16.66 -10.48
CA GLN A 307 10.50 -15.82 -11.34
C GLN A 307 11.21 -15.46 -12.64
N ARG A 308 10.42 -15.47 -13.73
CA ARG A 308 10.83 -15.02 -15.06
C ARG A 308 10.07 -13.79 -15.55
N ASP A 309 8.92 -13.51 -14.97
CA ASP A 309 8.13 -12.31 -15.27
C ASP A 309 8.58 -11.16 -14.35
N ILE A 310 8.99 -10.02 -14.94
CA ILE A 310 9.48 -8.83 -14.24
C ILE A 310 8.46 -8.34 -13.20
N LYS A 311 7.16 -8.28 -13.56
CA LYS A 311 6.14 -7.74 -12.65
C LYS A 311 5.83 -8.70 -11.51
N ARG A 312 5.86 -10.03 -11.75
CA ARG A 312 5.72 -11.03 -10.69
C ARG A 312 6.92 -11.02 -9.75
N LEU A 313 8.13 -10.85 -10.27
CA LEU A 313 9.33 -10.68 -9.45
C LEU A 313 9.19 -9.46 -8.53
N LEU A 314 8.80 -8.31 -9.09
CA LEU A 314 8.54 -7.09 -8.32
C LEU A 314 7.40 -7.29 -7.30
N ALA A 315 6.40 -8.11 -7.60
CA ALA A 315 5.33 -8.42 -6.68
C ALA A 315 5.82 -9.23 -5.48
N TYR A 316 6.61 -10.29 -5.69
CA TYR A 316 7.21 -11.06 -4.59
C TYR A 316 8.17 -10.23 -3.76
N SER A 317 8.93 -9.31 -4.38
CA SER A 317 9.74 -8.41 -3.58
C SER A 317 8.90 -7.39 -2.78
N SER A 318 7.60 -7.17 -3.11
CA SER A 318 6.70 -6.43 -2.20
C SER A 318 6.29 -7.29 -0.99
N VAL A 319 6.07 -8.59 -1.17
CA VAL A 319 5.81 -9.52 -0.06
C VAL A 319 7.00 -9.55 0.90
N GLU A 320 8.22 -9.60 0.36
CA GLU A 320 9.47 -9.55 1.13
C GLU A 320 9.58 -8.27 1.94
N ASN A 321 9.44 -7.11 1.32
CA ASN A 321 9.56 -5.81 2.00
C ASN A 321 8.46 -5.58 3.04
N MET A 322 7.21 -6.00 2.78
CA MET A 322 6.15 -5.96 3.80
C MET A 322 6.43 -6.93 4.95
N GLY A 323 7.06 -8.08 4.67
CA GLY A 323 7.59 -8.98 5.67
C GLY A 323 8.67 -8.34 6.53
N LEU A 324 9.61 -7.57 5.92
CA LEU A 324 10.63 -6.80 6.65
C LEU A 324 10.00 -5.76 7.57
N VAL A 325 9.03 -4.98 7.09
CA VAL A 325 8.32 -4.00 7.93
C VAL A 325 7.62 -4.70 9.11
N ALA A 326 7.03 -5.88 8.89
CA ALA A 326 6.44 -6.65 9.99
C ALA A 326 7.50 -7.12 11.00
N VAL A 327 8.70 -7.54 10.54
CA VAL A 327 9.83 -7.88 11.41
C VAL A 327 10.29 -6.66 12.21
N GLU A 328 10.43 -5.50 11.58
CA GLU A 328 10.83 -4.25 12.20
C GLU A 328 9.87 -3.81 13.31
N LEU A 329 8.57 -3.84 13.04
CA LEU A 329 7.52 -3.61 14.03
C LEU A 329 7.56 -4.66 15.14
N GLY A 330 7.82 -5.93 14.81
CA GLY A 330 7.91 -7.05 15.72
C GLY A 330 9.18 -7.02 16.61
N ILE A 331 10.30 -6.51 16.11
CA ILE A 331 11.47 -6.17 16.94
C ILE A 331 11.07 -5.08 17.92
N GLY A 332 10.30 -4.10 17.48
CA GLY A 332 9.76 -3.01 18.28
C GLY A 332 10.85 -2.06 18.82
N GLY A 333 10.46 -1.27 19.80
CA GLY A 333 11.27 -0.19 20.35
C GLY A 333 11.42 1.00 19.39
N PRO A 334 12.02 2.11 19.83
CA PRO A 334 12.09 3.33 19.03
C PRO A 334 12.82 3.13 17.70
N LEU A 335 13.93 2.37 17.71
CA LEU A 335 14.73 2.14 16.50
C LEU A 335 14.04 1.19 15.51
N GLY A 336 13.37 0.11 16.00
CA GLY A 336 12.62 -0.80 15.14
C GLY A 336 11.40 -0.13 14.50
N ILE A 337 10.66 0.68 15.27
CA ILE A 337 9.52 1.45 14.74
C ILE A 337 10.00 2.49 13.71
N PHE A 338 11.09 3.19 13.99
CA PHE A 338 11.65 4.17 13.07
C PHE A 338 12.14 3.50 11.77
N ALA A 339 12.82 2.33 11.88
CA ALA A 339 13.23 1.53 10.73
C ALA A 339 12.03 1.14 9.86
N ALA A 340 10.92 0.68 10.46
CA ALA A 340 9.70 0.32 9.77
C ALA A 340 9.11 1.50 8.98
N LEU A 341 8.98 2.66 9.59
CA LEU A 341 8.43 3.86 8.94
C LEU A 341 9.33 4.35 7.81
N LEU A 342 10.65 4.34 8.01
CA LEU A 342 11.63 4.68 6.97
C LEU A 342 11.59 3.67 5.82
N HIS A 343 11.46 2.37 6.14
CA HIS A 343 11.36 1.30 5.15
C HIS A 343 10.11 1.45 4.28
N ILE A 344 8.96 1.74 4.87
CA ILE A 344 7.69 2.02 4.17
C ILE A 344 7.87 3.14 3.14
N LEU A 345 8.49 4.26 3.52
CA LEU A 345 8.74 5.38 2.61
C LEU A 345 9.66 4.97 1.45
N ASN A 346 10.78 4.34 1.77
CA ASN A 346 11.80 3.93 0.79
C ASN A 346 11.25 2.89 -0.19
N HIS A 347 10.54 1.87 0.33
CA HIS A 347 9.83 0.88 -0.46
C HIS A 347 8.84 1.53 -1.43
N SER A 348 8.03 2.48 -0.97
CA SER A 348 7.04 3.17 -1.80
C SER A 348 7.67 3.87 -3.00
N LEU A 349 8.78 4.57 -2.79
CA LEU A 349 9.50 5.28 -3.86
C LEU A 349 10.16 4.30 -4.84
N ALA A 350 10.86 3.28 -4.33
CA ALA A 350 11.54 2.28 -5.15
C ALA A 350 10.55 1.48 -5.99
N LYS A 351 9.43 1.04 -5.41
CA LYS A 351 8.39 0.30 -6.13
C LYS A 351 7.70 1.12 -7.20
N THR A 352 7.43 2.39 -6.93
CA THR A 352 6.88 3.29 -7.95
C THR A 352 7.80 3.38 -9.16
N LEU A 353 9.10 3.60 -8.93
CA LEU A 353 10.10 3.65 -9.99
C LEU A 353 10.17 2.34 -10.78
N LEU A 354 10.23 1.21 -10.09
CA LEU A 354 10.40 -0.10 -10.72
C LEU A 354 9.16 -0.57 -11.48
N PHE A 355 7.95 -0.39 -10.94
CA PHE A 355 6.74 -0.74 -11.69
C PHE A 355 6.51 0.17 -12.89
N CYS A 356 6.78 1.47 -12.80
CA CYS A 356 6.76 2.36 -13.95
C CYS A 356 7.86 1.97 -14.96
N GLY A 357 9.06 1.64 -14.50
CA GLY A 357 10.14 1.13 -15.35
C GLY A 357 9.79 -0.18 -16.06
N SER A 358 9.14 -1.12 -15.36
CA SER A 358 8.64 -2.37 -15.95
C SER A 358 7.59 -2.13 -17.03
N GLY A 359 6.77 -1.07 -16.89
CA GLY A 359 5.85 -0.63 -17.91
C GLY A 359 6.56 -0.14 -19.17
N ASN A 360 7.63 0.66 -19.03
CA ASN A 360 8.44 1.09 -20.17
C ASN A 360 9.08 -0.11 -20.89
N VAL A 361 9.55 -1.12 -20.13
CA VAL A 361 10.08 -2.37 -20.69
C VAL A 361 8.99 -3.08 -21.49
N LEU A 362 7.79 -3.26 -20.92
CA LEU A 362 6.67 -3.90 -21.60
C LEU A 362 6.31 -3.19 -22.90
N LEU A 363 6.17 -1.85 -22.89
CA LEU A 363 5.83 -1.06 -24.05
C LEU A 363 6.91 -1.14 -25.16
N LYS A 364 8.18 -1.32 -24.79
CA LYS A 364 9.30 -1.35 -25.75
C LYS A 364 9.59 -2.73 -26.30
N TYR A 365 9.54 -3.77 -25.45
CA TYR A 365 9.90 -5.15 -25.83
C TYR A 365 8.67 -6.00 -26.18
N GLY A 366 7.46 -5.56 -25.84
CA GLY A 366 6.22 -6.34 -26.01
C GLY A 366 6.13 -7.56 -25.09
N THR A 367 7.06 -7.71 -24.12
CA THR A 367 7.11 -8.85 -23.21
C THR A 367 7.61 -8.46 -21.83
N ARG A 368 7.26 -9.28 -20.84
CA ARG A 368 7.72 -9.18 -19.43
C ARG A 368 8.71 -10.28 -19.07
N ASP A 369 9.07 -11.17 -20.02
CA ASP A 369 9.97 -12.30 -19.78
C ASP A 369 11.42 -11.82 -19.69
N LEU A 370 12.03 -12.01 -18.52
CA LEU A 370 13.44 -11.66 -18.25
C LEU A 370 14.45 -12.35 -19.18
N ASN A 371 14.10 -13.52 -19.74
CA ASN A 371 14.98 -14.22 -20.68
C ASN A 371 15.03 -13.54 -22.06
N VAL A 372 14.02 -12.75 -22.40
CA VAL A 372 13.91 -12.04 -23.69
C VAL A 372 14.40 -10.60 -23.58
N VAL A 373 14.24 -9.97 -22.41
CA VAL A 373 14.63 -8.58 -22.18
C VAL A 373 16.15 -8.49 -22.02
N CYS A 374 16.84 -8.13 -23.09
CA CYS A 374 18.28 -7.97 -23.09
C CYS A 374 18.70 -6.66 -23.79
N GLY A 375 19.93 -6.19 -23.48
CA GLY A 375 20.50 -5.00 -24.11
C GLY A 375 19.80 -3.68 -23.77
N MET A 376 19.09 -3.58 -22.64
CA MET A 376 18.35 -2.38 -22.23
C MET A 376 19.18 -1.10 -22.24
N LEU A 377 20.46 -1.16 -21.85
CA LEU A 377 21.37 0.01 -21.90
C LEU A 377 21.56 0.59 -23.30
N LYS A 378 21.45 -0.24 -24.35
CA LYS A 378 21.56 0.22 -25.75
C LYS A 378 20.24 0.73 -26.31
N ILE A 379 19.12 0.10 -25.92
CA ILE A 379 17.79 0.35 -26.50
C ILE A 379 17.06 1.48 -25.76
N MET A 380 17.20 1.54 -24.42
CA MET A 380 16.52 2.50 -23.56
C MET A 380 17.42 2.88 -22.36
N PRO A 381 18.56 3.58 -22.59
CA PRO A 381 19.61 3.79 -21.60
C PRO A 381 19.11 4.47 -20.32
N PHE A 382 18.26 5.48 -20.44
CA PHE A 382 17.71 6.20 -19.29
C PHE A 382 16.85 5.28 -18.39
N THR A 383 15.92 4.53 -18.99
CA THR A 383 15.12 3.55 -18.24
C THR A 383 15.99 2.45 -17.66
N ALA A 384 17.01 1.97 -18.38
CA ALA A 384 17.89 0.91 -17.90
C ALA A 384 18.68 1.35 -16.66
N VAL A 385 19.23 2.57 -16.65
CA VAL A 385 19.97 3.12 -15.49
C VAL A 385 19.04 3.31 -14.28
N LEU A 386 17.84 3.90 -14.49
CA LEU A 386 16.90 4.11 -13.40
C LEU A 386 16.33 2.78 -12.86
N PHE A 387 16.02 1.84 -13.75
CA PHE A 387 15.52 0.52 -13.35
C PHE A 387 16.60 -0.28 -12.61
N GLY A 388 17.83 -0.29 -13.11
CA GLY A 388 18.96 -0.93 -12.43
C GLY A 388 19.26 -0.29 -11.07
N GLY A 389 19.29 1.05 -11.00
CA GLY A 389 19.45 1.76 -9.74
C GLY A 389 18.33 1.48 -8.74
N GLY A 390 17.07 1.43 -9.22
CA GLY A 390 15.92 1.06 -8.40
C GLY A 390 15.98 -0.40 -7.91
N ALA A 391 16.46 -1.33 -8.75
CA ALA A 391 16.65 -2.73 -8.37
C ALA A 391 17.73 -2.88 -7.29
N LEU A 392 18.86 -2.18 -7.43
CA LEU A 392 19.93 -2.15 -6.42
C LEU A 392 19.44 -1.49 -5.11
N ALA A 393 18.64 -0.42 -5.22
CA ALA A 393 18.01 0.21 -4.06
C ALA A 393 17.10 -0.76 -3.32
N LEU A 394 16.25 -1.50 -4.06
CA LEU A 394 15.30 -2.46 -3.50
C LEU A 394 16.00 -3.69 -2.89
N ALA A 395 17.17 -4.03 -3.40
CA ALA A 395 18.03 -5.11 -2.87
C ALA A 395 18.88 -4.68 -1.64
N GLY A 396 18.60 -3.52 -1.05
CA GLY A 396 19.30 -3.06 0.14
C GLY A 396 20.79 -2.75 -0.07
N MET A 397 21.19 -2.33 -1.27
CA MET A 397 22.62 -2.02 -1.51
C MET A 397 22.97 -0.57 -1.15
N PRO A 398 24.14 -0.30 -0.51
CA PRO A 398 24.64 1.07 -0.37
C PRO A 398 24.89 1.70 -1.75
N PRO A 399 24.64 3.00 -1.96
CA PRO A 399 24.31 4.05 -0.99
C PRO A 399 22.80 4.31 -0.83
N PHE A 400 21.94 3.40 -1.19
CA PHE A 400 20.49 3.62 -1.20
C PHE A 400 19.86 3.54 0.20
N ASN A 401 18.75 4.28 0.40
CA ASN A 401 18.12 4.43 1.70
C ASN A 401 17.48 3.14 2.27
N ILE A 402 17.12 2.15 1.43
CA ILE A 402 16.63 0.85 1.91
C ILE A 402 17.72 0.14 2.73
N PHE A 403 18.97 0.21 2.30
CA PHE A 403 20.11 -0.26 3.11
C PHE A 403 20.10 0.34 4.52
N LEU A 404 19.79 1.63 4.66
CA LEU A 404 19.76 2.29 5.97
C LEU A 404 18.67 1.70 6.87
N SER A 405 17.45 1.48 6.35
CA SER A 405 16.37 0.85 7.12
C SER A 405 16.71 -0.60 7.51
N GLU A 406 17.28 -1.40 6.62
CA GLU A 406 17.74 -2.76 6.92
C GLU A 406 18.88 -2.77 7.97
N PHE A 407 19.84 -1.86 7.85
CA PHE A 407 20.91 -1.71 8.84
C PHE A 407 20.37 -1.34 10.23
N MET A 408 19.37 -0.44 10.29
CA MET A 408 18.67 -0.10 11.53
C MET A 408 17.93 -1.31 12.11
N THR A 409 17.32 -2.14 11.26
CA THR A 409 16.66 -3.40 11.65
C THR A 409 17.63 -4.36 12.32
N ILE A 410 18.80 -4.56 11.71
CA ILE A 410 19.87 -5.39 12.28
C ILE A 410 20.30 -4.83 13.64
N THR A 411 20.57 -3.53 13.71
CA THR A 411 21.01 -2.86 14.94
C THR A 411 19.95 -2.97 16.04
N ALA A 412 18.68 -2.74 15.72
CA ALA A 412 17.56 -2.85 16.65
C ALA A 412 17.40 -4.29 17.17
N GLY A 413 17.50 -5.27 16.27
CA GLY A 413 17.36 -6.68 16.63
C GLY A 413 18.49 -7.19 17.51
N LEU A 414 19.75 -6.78 17.25
CA LEU A 414 20.88 -7.11 18.09
C LEU A 414 20.76 -6.47 19.48
N ALA A 415 20.34 -5.19 19.55
CA ALA A 415 20.13 -4.48 20.81
C ALA A 415 19.02 -5.11 21.68
N ARG A 416 18.09 -5.85 21.07
CA ARG A 416 16.98 -6.54 21.76
C ARG A 416 17.18 -8.05 21.91
N ASN A 417 18.40 -8.56 21.70
CA ASN A 417 18.77 -9.98 21.83
C ASN A 417 18.04 -10.91 20.87
N HIS A 418 17.62 -10.43 19.69
CA HIS A 418 17.02 -11.23 18.62
C HIS A 418 18.07 -11.80 17.65
N LEU A 419 19.24 -12.22 18.13
CA LEU A 419 20.38 -12.67 17.31
C LEU A 419 19.98 -13.72 16.26
N LEU A 420 19.22 -14.74 16.66
CA LEU A 420 18.79 -15.81 15.75
C LEU A 420 17.93 -15.25 14.58
N ILE A 421 17.00 -14.35 14.87
CA ILE A 421 16.14 -13.71 13.88
C ILE A 421 16.99 -12.90 12.90
N ILE A 422 17.96 -12.15 13.40
CA ILE A 422 18.85 -11.32 12.56
C ILE A 422 19.74 -12.20 11.66
N VAL A 423 20.31 -13.29 12.18
CA VAL A 423 21.11 -14.22 11.38
C VAL A 423 20.27 -14.85 10.27
N LEU A 424 19.06 -15.33 10.59
CA LEU A 424 18.14 -15.89 9.59
C LEU A 424 17.72 -14.83 8.55
N LEU A 425 17.44 -13.60 9.01
CA LEU A 425 17.08 -12.49 8.11
C LEU A 425 18.21 -12.18 7.13
N LEU A 426 19.46 -12.07 7.59
CA LEU A 426 20.63 -11.83 6.74
C LEU A 426 20.82 -12.94 5.69
N LEU A 427 20.62 -14.19 6.05
CA LEU A 427 20.66 -15.32 5.10
C LEU A 427 19.58 -15.19 4.03
N LEU A 428 18.35 -14.83 4.42
CA LEU A 428 17.25 -14.65 3.48
C LEU A 428 17.47 -13.45 2.54
N LEU A 429 17.95 -12.30 3.07
CA LEU A 429 18.28 -11.13 2.25
C LEU A 429 19.40 -11.43 1.24
N THR A 430 20.39 -12.25 1.63
CA THR A 430 21.43 -12.71 0.70
C THR A 430 20.83 -13.55 -0.45
N LEU A 431 19.81 -14.37 -0.19
CA LEU A 431 19.09 -15.10 -1.23
C LEU A 431 18.30 -14.14 -2.14
N VAL A 432 17.63 -13.14 -1.57
CA VAL A 432 16.90 -12.11 -2.34
C VAL A 432 17.86 -11.38 -3.28
N LEU A 433 19.03 -10.98 -2.81
CA LEU A 433 20.05 -10.30 -3.61
C LEU A 433 20.52 -11.14 -4.82
N ALA A 434 20.53 -12.46 -4.69
CA ALA A 434 20.93 -13.36 -5.77
C ALA A 434 19.89 -13.41 -6.91
N GLY A 435 18.64 -13.03 -6.68
CA GLY A 435 17.58 -13.02 -7.69
C GLY A 435 17.76 -12.00 -8.81
N PRO A 436 17.99 -10.71 -8.53
CA PRO A 436 18.21 -9.65 -9.53
C PRO A 436 19.51 -9.75 -10.31
N VAL A 437 20.50 -10.53 -9.83
CA VAL A 437 21.83 -10.66 -10.46
C VAL A 437 21.82 -11.67 -11.62
N ARG A 438 20.75 -12.42 -11.84
CA ARG A 438 20.55 -13.28 -13.01
C ARG A 438 19.97 -12.50 -14.18
#